data_dd1de662acaa14f6ef687bad35a2077b
#
_entry.id   dd1de662acaa14f6ef687bad35a2077b
#
_cell.length_a   1.000
_cell.length_b   1.000
_cell.length_c   1.000
_cell.angle_alpha   90.00
_cell.angle_beta   90.00
_cell.angle_gamma   90.00
#
_symmetry.space_group_name_H-M   'P 1'
#
loop_
_entity.id
_entity.type
_entity.pdbx_description
1 polymer ?
#
loop_
_entity_poly.entity_id
_entity_poly.type
_entity_poly.pdbx_seq_one_letter_code
_entity_poly.pdbx_strand_id
1 'polypeptide(L)'
;MAVRPSWEGHLRLSLVTCPVALYPATSEAESVRFNLINPQTNNRIRMKTVDAETGEELSRGDLVKGFEVAKGEYVLLDKDDFEQVKLESTRIIDIEKFVPRDGIDRLYWDTPYHLVPSGKTGVEAFAVIREAMRKKGMVAIGRLVMSTRERICAIEIEEAGLLMTTLRTAEEVRDVAEMPATPLPKPDPQMLAIAEKIVEQQAGTFDPADFVDRYEDALRALIEQKKKGRPVRPAAVANDDTKVVDLMAALKRSLKGGDAPAPARRTKSFPTRRASAPKRGGRRAA
;
A
#
# COMPACT_ATOMS: atom_id res chain seq x y z
N MET A 1 -18.62 3.39 5.26
CA MET A 1 -19.04 1.99 4.97
C MET A 1 -18.24 1.06 5.87
N ALA A 2 -18.85 -0.03 6.39
CA ALA A 2 -18.10 -1.02 7.16
C ALA A 2 -17.10 -1.74 6.23
N VAL A 3 -15.85 -1.82 6.65
CA VAL A 3 -14.81 -2.56 5.92
C VAL A 3 -15.18 -4.05 5.94
N ARG A 4 -15.15 -4.70 4.78
CA ARG A 4 -15.39 -6.14 4.71
C ARG A 4 -14.08 -6.90 4.83
N PRO A 5 -14.08 -8.07 5.53
CA PRO A 5 -12.90 -8.90 5.59
C PRO A 5 -12.55 -9.42 4.18
N SER A 6 -11.27 -9.46 3.87
CA SER A 6 -10.74 -10.07 2.65
C SER A 6 -10.57 -11.58 2.78
N TRP A 7 -10.49 -12.08 4.01
CA TRP A 7 -10.36 -13.49 4.33
C TRP A 7 -10.91 -13.78 5.73
N GLU A 8 -11.53 -14.94 5.91
CA GLU A 8 -12.03 -15.43 7.19
C GLU A 8 -11.61 -16.88 7.40
N GLY A 9 -11.23 -17.24 8.62
CA GLY A 9 -10.78 -18.57 8.95
C GLY A 9 -10.35 -18.68 10.41
N HIS A 10 -9.32 -19.45 10.67
CA HIS A 10 -8.84 -19.72 12.01
C HIS A 10 -7.34 -19.46 12.13
N LEU A 11 -6.92 -18.87 13.24
CA LEU A 11 -5.53 -18.83 13.66
C LEU A 11 -5.24 -20.05 14.51
N ARG A 12 -4.23 -20.81 14.17
CA ARG A 12 -3.82 -22.02 14.88
C ARG A 12 -2.42 -21.86 15.46
N LEU A 13 -2.32 -22.09 16.75
CA LEU A 13 -1.06 -22.26 17.49
C LEU A 13 -1.06 -23.63 18.15
N SER A 14 -0.37 -24.58 17.55
CA SER A 14 -0.38 -25.98 18.02
C SER A 14 -1.82 -26.54 18.06
N LEU A 15 -2.33 -26.88 19.23
CA LEU A 15 -3.69 -27.40 19.44
C LEU A 15 -4.74 -26.29 19.70
N VAL A 16 -4.29 -25.06 19.89
CA VAL A 16 -5.20 -23.93 20.14
C VAL A 16 -5.60 -23.31 18.81
N THR A 17 -6.89 -23.19 18.59
CA THR A 17 -7.46 -22.60 17.36
C THR A 17 -8.50 -21.55 17.74
N CYS A 18 -8.43 -20.38 17.11
CA CYS A 18 -9.42 -19.33 17.29
C CYS A 18 -9.92 -18.77 15.95
N PRO A 19 -11.21 -18.51 15.80
CA PRO A 19 -11.75 -17.89 14.59
C PRO A 19 -11.25 -16.44 14.46
N VAL A 20 -10.81 -16.07 13.25
CA VAL A 20 -10.24 -14.77 12.94
C VAL A 20 -10.68 -14.28 11.56
N ALA A 21 -10.58 -12.97 11.35
CA ALA A 21 -10.79 -12.33 10.08
C ALA A 21 -9.63 -11.38 9.74
N LEU A 22 -9.28 -11.28 8.45
CA LEU A 22 -8.27 -10.38 7.93
C LEU A 22 -8.94 -9.21 7.21
N TYR A 23 -8.58 -8.02 7.60
CA TYR A 23 -9.00 -6.77 6.95
C TYR A 23 -7.78 -6.09 6.32
N PRO A 24 -7.85 -5.60 5.07
CA PRO A 24 -6.75 -4.84 4.48
C PRO A 24 -6.36 -3.67 5.39
N ALA A 25 -5.07 -3.55 5.71
CA ALA A 25 -4.56 -2.43 6.50
C ALA A 25 -4.30 -1.18 5.64
N THR A 26 -4.30 -1.34 4.31
CA THR A 26 -4.14 -0.26 3.33
C THR A 26 -5.36 -0.15 2.44
N SER A 27 -5.61 1.03 1.90
CA SER A 27 -6.74 1.29 1.01
C SER A 27 -6.32 2.22 -0.13
N GLU A 28 -6.70 1.84 -1.35
CA GLU A 28 -6.60 2.69 -2.54
C GLU A 28 -7.93 3.45 -2.83
N ALA A 29 -8.84 3.47 -1.87
CA ALA A 29 -10.20 4.02 -2.09
C ALA A 29 -10.19 5.51 -2.43
N GLU A 30 -9.14 6.23 -2.07
CA GLU A 30 -9.01 7.67 -2.35
C GLU A 30 -8.34 7.98 -3.68
N SER A 31 -7.73 7.00 -4.38
CA SER A 31 -7.11 7.25 -5.67
C SER A 31 -8.15 7.53 -6.77
N VAL A 32 -7.86 8.51 -7.64
CA VAL A 32 -8.74 8.86 -8.76
C VAL A 32 -8.72 7.75 -9.80
N ARG A 33 -9.91 7.17 -10.07
CA ARG A 33 -10.09 6.12 -11.08
C ARG A 33 -10.79 6.66 -12.31
N PHE A 34 -10.28 6.29 -13.49
CA PHE A 34 -10.83 6.72 -14.76
C PHE A 34 -11.52 5.56 -15.50
N ASN A 35 -12.59 5.92 -16.22
CA ASN A 35 -13.18 5.04 -17.22
C ASN A 35 -12.75 5.50 -18.60
N LEU A 36 -12.52 4.56 -19.51
CA LEU A 36 -12.28 4.89 -20.91
C LEU A 36 -13.61 5.25 -21.59
N ILE A 37 -13.66 6.43 -22.20
CA ILE A 37 -14.85 7.01 -22.84
C ILE A 37 -14.53 7.30 -24.29
N ASN A 38 -15.44 6.98 -25.19
CA ASN A 38 -15.36 7.41 -26.58
C ASN A 38 -15.66 8.93 -26.65
N PRO A 39 -14.73 9.78 -27.11
CA PRO A 39 -14.90 11.22 -27.08
C PRO A 39 -15.98 11.73 -28.05
N GLN A 40 -16.34 10.95 -29.06
CA GLN A 40 -17.39 11.32 -30.04
C GLN A 40 -18.81 11.04 -29.53
N THR A 41 -18.98 9.93 -28.81
CA THR A 41 -20.30 9.49 -28.36
C THR A 41 -20.55 9.70 -26.87
N ASN A 42 -19.51 10.05 -26.10
CA ASN A 42 -19.49 10.11 -24.63
C ASN A 42 -19.89 8.79 -23.94
N ASN A 43 -19.88 7.68 -24.67
CA ASN A 43 -20.18 6.37 -24.12
C ASN A 43 -18.96 5.69 -23.54
N ARG A 44 -19.17 4.95 -22.45
CA ARG A 44 -18.15 4.08 -21.88
C ARG A 44 -17.85 2.93 -22.85
N ILE A 45 -16.57 2.65 -23.09
CA ILE A 45 -16.16 1.54 -23.97
C ILE A 45 -16.22 0.21 -23.21
N ARG A 46 -16.41 -0.87 -23.95
CA ARG A 46 -16.28 -2.26 -23.52
C ARG A 46 -15.14 -2.91 -24.27
N MET A 47 -14.34 -3.71 -23.59
CA MET A 47 -13.31 -4.52 -24.24
C MET A 47 -13.89 -5.89 -24.54
N LYS A 48 -13.63 -6.40 -25.74
CA LYS A 48 -13.97 -7.75 -26.20
C LYS A 48 -12.67 -8.54 -26.35
N THR A 49 -12.71 -9.79 -25.99
CA THR A 49 -11.59 -10.72 -26.20
C THR A 49 -11.75 -11.31 -27.59
N VAL A 50 -10.72 -11.19 -28.40
CA VAL A 50 -10.71 -11.74 -29.76
C VAL A 50 -9.49 -12.63 -29.95
N ASP A 51 -9.62 -13.66 -30.78
CA ASP A 51 -8.50 -14.46 -31.24
C ASP A 51 -7.55 -13.59 -32.08
N ALA A 52 -6.25 -13.71 -31.83
CA ALA A 52 -5.26 -12.84 -32.46
C ALA A 52 -5.10 -13.08 -33.98
N GLU A 53 -5.38 -14.28 -34.46
CA GLU A 53 -5.20 -14.65 -35.87
C GLU A 53 -6.51 -14.60 -36.64
N THR A 54 -7.59 -15.15 -36.05
CA THR A 54 -8.89 -15.23 -36.73
C THR A 54 -9.75 -13.99 -36.57
N GLY A 55 -9.48 -13.18 -35.51
CA GLY A 55 -10.31 -12.04 -35.15
C GLY A 55 -11.68 -12.43 -34.55
N GLU A 56 -11.93 -13.70 -34.30
CA GLU A 56 -13.18 -14.20 -33.72
C GLU A 56 -13.34 -13.73 -32.29
N GLU A 57 -14.55 -13.31 -31.90
CA GLU A 57 -14.87 -12.89 -30.53
C GLU A 57 -15.07 -14.11 -29.64
N LEU A 58 -14.26 -14.23 -28.58
CA LEU A 58 -14.28 -15.36 -27.66
C LEU A 58 -14.82 -14.97 -26.28
N SER A 59 -15.60 -15.86 -25.67
CA SER A 59 -16.01 -15.70 -24.29
C SER A 59 -14.87 -16.08 -23.35
N ARG A 60 -14.70 -15.32 -22.25
CA ARG A 60 -13.69 -15.66 -21.23
C ARG A 60 -13.89 -17.05 -20.61
N GLY A 61 -15.11 -17.60 -20.68
CA GLY A 61 -15.43 -18.93 -20.18
C GLY A 61 -14.82 -20.05 -21.02
N ASP A 62 -14.61 -19.78 -22.31
CA ASP A 62 -14.11 -20.75 -23.30
C ASP A 62 -12.57 -20.74 -23.42
N LEU A 63 -11.92 -19.78 -22.73
CA LEU A 63 -10.46 -19.67 -22.76
C LEU A 63 -9.81 -20.58 -21.73
N VAL A 64 -8.72 -21.23 -22.14
CA VAL A 64 -7.79 -21.96 -21.29
C VAL A 64 -6.52 -21.15 -21.09
N LYS A 65 -5.71 -21.51 -20.11
CA LYS A 65 -4.41 -20.86 -19.90
C LYS A 65 -3.32 -21.64 -20.63
N GLY A 66 -2.47 -20.93 -21.36
CA GLY A 66 -1.28 -21.51 -22.01
C GLY A 66 -0.01 -21.11 -21.26
N PHE A 67 0.85 -22.09 -20.95
CA PHE A 67 2.21 -21.85 -20.47
C PHE A 67 3.17 -22.00 -21.65
N GLU A 68 3.87 -20.93 -22.02
CA GLU A 68 4.82 -20.94 -23.13
C GLU A 68 6.11 -21.68 -22.73
N VAL A 69 6.36 -22.82 -23.36
CA VAL A 69 7.56 -23.64 -23.12
C VAL A 69 8.68 -23.32 -24.12
N ALA A 70 8.32 -22.90 -25.31
CA ALA A 70 9.20 -22.37 -26.34
C ALA A 70 8.42 -21.31 -27.12
N LYS A 71 9.12 -20.47 -27.89
CA LYS A 71 8.50 -19.36 -28.64
C LYS A 71 7.36 -19.85 -29.53
N GLY A 72 6.11 -19.52 -29.17
CA GLY A 72 4.92 -19.93 -29.91
C GLY A 72 4.42 -21.35 -29.61
N GLU A 73 5.03 -22.07 -28.67
CA GLU A 73 4.63 -23.41 -28.26
C GLU A 73 4.08 -23.39 -26.83
N TYR A 74 2.81 -23.78 -26.66
CA TYR A 74 2.07 -23.65 -25.41
C TYR A 74 1.61 -24.99 -24.89
N VAL A 75 1.83 -25.23 -23.59
CA VAL A 75 1.10 -26.27 -22.83
C VAL A 75 -0.19 -25.66 -22.32
N LEU A 76 -1.33 -26.21 -22.74
CA LEU A 76 -2.63 -25.74 -22.34
C LEU A 76 -3.02 -26.35 -20.99
N LEU A 77 -3.51 -25.51 -20.09
CA LEU A 77 -3.97 -25.88 -18.76
C LEU A 77 -5.44 -25.47 -18.61
N ASP A 78 -6.30 -26.40 -18.35
CA ASP A 78 -7.72 -26.17 -18.13
C ASP A 78 -8.06 -25.96 -16.64
N LYS A 79 -9.33 -25.85 -16.32
CA LYS A 79 -9.78 -25.62 -14.93
C LYS A 79 -9.51 -26.84 -14.04
N ASP A 80 -9.63 -28.04 -14.59
CA ASP A 80 -9.46 -29.28 -13.85
C ASP A 80 -8.00 -29.50 -13.48
N ASP A 81 -7.05 -29.12 -14.35
CA ASP A 81 -5.64 -29.11 -14.04
C ASP A 81 -5.32 -28.22 -12.83
N PHE A 82 -5.92 -27.01 -12.78
CA PHE A 82 -5.74 -26.10 -11.66
C PHE A 82 -6.41 -26.62 -10.37
N GLU A 83 -7.53 -27.32 -10.46
CA GLU A 83 -8.15 -27.92 -9.26
C GLU A 83 -7.30 -29.06 -8.69
N GLN A 84 -6.59 -29.83 -9.52
CA GLN A 84 -5.69 -30.90 -9.08
C GLN A 84 -4.48 -30.38 -8.27
N VAL A 85 -3.95 -29.21 -8.62
CA VAL A 85 -2.81 -28.58 -7.93
C VAL A 85 -3.23 -27.59 -6.86
N LYS A 86 -4.54 -27.38 -6.71
CA LYS A 86 -5.08 -26.48 -5.71
C LYS A 86 -4.88 -27.06 -4.32
N LEU A 87 -4.11 -26.35 -3.52
CA LEU A 87 -4.02 -26.69 -2.11
C LEU A 87 -5.41 -26.55 -1.47
N GLU A 88 -5.81 -27.57 -0.73
CA GLU A 88 -7.04 -27.48 0.05
C GLU A 88 -6.99 -26.23 0.93
N SER A 89 -7.91 -25.31 0.69
CA SER A 89 -8.01 -24.11 1.51
C SER A 89 -8.55 -24.51 2.88
N THR A 90 -7.65 -24.86 3.78
CA THR A 90 -8.00 -25.21 5.15
C THR A 90 -8.61 -24.04 5.93
N ARG A 91 -8.57 -22.81 5.36
CA ARG A 91 -8.92 -21.56 6.05
C ARG A 91 -8.27 -21.45 7.42
N ILE A 92 -7.03 -21.89 7.51
CA ILE A 92 -6.22 -21.85 8.72
C ILE A 92 -4.97 -21.02 8.44
N ILE A 93 -4.66 -20.10 9.35
CA ILE A 93 -3.34 -19.49 9.49
C ILE A 93 -2.61 -20.36 10.49
N ASP A 94 -1.68 -21.17 10.02
CA ASP A 94 -0.94 -22.09 10.87
C ASP A 94 0.39 -21.48 11.30
N ILE A 95 0.55 -21.24 12.60
CA ILE A 95 1.80 -20.70 13.14
C ILE A 95 2.81 -21.85 13.26
N GLU A 96 3.91 -21.74 12.52
CA GLU A 96 4.98 -22.75 12.48
C GLU A 96 6.13 -22.44 13.43
N LYS A 97 6.49 -21.15 13.55
CA LYS A 97 7.63 -20.73 14.39
C LYS A 97 7.52 -19.27 14.83
N PHE A 98 8.36 -18.90 15.78
CA PHE A 98 8.51 -17.53 16.24
C PHE A 98 9.94 -17.07 16.04
N VAL A 99 10.09 -15.80 15.59
CA VAL A 99 11.40 -15.19 15.33
C VAL A 99 11.44 -13.77 15.93
N PRO A 100 12.62 -13.22 16.23
CA PRO A 100 12.75 -11.79 16.52
C PRO A 100 12.34 -10.96 15.30
N ARG A 101 11.79 -9.77 15.52
CA ARG A 101 11.32 -8.90 14.43
C ARG A 101 12.45 -8.47 13.50
N ASP A 102 13.60 -8.15 14.05
CA ASP A 102 14.83 -7.77 13.33
C ASP A 102 15.46 -8.93 12.56
N GLY A 103 15.04 -10.17 12.84
CA GLY A 103 15.42 -11.35 12.06
C GLY A 103 14.73 -11.48 10.70
N ILE A 104 13.78 -10.60 10.36
CA ILE A 104 13.09 -10.58 9.07
C ILE A 104 13.53 -9.33 8.31
N ASP A 105 14.26 -9.51 7.21
CA ASP A 105 14.66 -8.39 6.35
C ASP A 105 13.43 -7.69 5.76
N ARG A 106 13.50 -6.37 5.64
CA ARG A 106 12.42 -5.51 5.12
C ARG A 106 11.98 -5.88 3.71
N LEU A 107 12.87 -6.42 2.90
CA LEU A 107 12.57 -6.85 1.53
C LEU A 107 11.53 -7.96 1.47
N TYR A 108 11.42 -8.77 2.52
CA TYR A 108 10.44 -9.86 2.57
C TYR A 108 9.02 -9.40 2.92
N TRP A 109 8.84 -8.24 3.54
CA TRP A 109 7.51 -7.74 3.91
C TRP A 109 6.73 -7.28 2.67
N ASP A 110 5.46 -7.73 2.55
CA ASP A 110 4.62 -7.44 1.38
C ASP A 110 3.33 -6.73 1.79
N THR A 111 2.21 -7.42 1.84
CA THR A 111 0.88 -6.79 2.05
C THR A 111 0.41 -6.97 3.49
N PRO A 112 0.12 -5.87 4.22
CA PRO A 112 -0.35 -5.92 5.60
C PRO A 112 -1.88 -6.05 5.71
N TYR A 113 -2.32 -6.77 6.74
CA TYR A 113 -3.71 -6.97 7.12
C TYR A 113 -3.89 -6.86 8.64
N HIS A 114 -4.93 -6.19 9.10
CA HIS A 114 -5.34 -6.28 10.50
C HIS A 114 -5.96 -7.64 10.75
N LEU A 115 -5.42 -8.38 11.69
CA LEU A 115 -5.91 -9.68 12.14
C LEU A 115 -6.72 -9.49 13.42
N VAL A 116 -8.00 -9.77 13.34
CA VAL A 116 -8.94 -9.59 14.46
C VAL A 116 -9.69 -10.88 14.78
N PRO A 117 -10.08 -11.12 16.04
CA PRO A 117 -10.89 -12.28 16.40
C PRO A 117 -12.29 -12.16 15.80
N SER A 118 -12.82 -13.26 15.29
CA SER A 118 -14.18 -13.37 14.76
C SER A 118 -15.08 -14.11 15.77
N GLY A 119 -16.21 -13.49 16.10
CA GLY A 119 -17.14 -14.06 17.07
C GLY A 119 -16.65 -14.03 18.52
N LYS A 120 -17.56 -14.37 19.47
CA LYS A 120 -17.29 -14.28 20.90
C LYS A 120 -16.34 -15.38 21.41
N THR A 121 -16.40 -16.56 20.82
CA THR A 121 -15.62 -17.75 21.27
C THR A 121 -14.14 -17.66 20.94
N GLY A 122 -13.74 -16.82 19.96
CA GLY A 122 -12.34 -16.66 19.56
C GLY A 122 -11.54 -15.68 20.42
N VAL A 123 -12.23 -14.79 21.13
CA VAL A 123 -11.60 -13.64 21.80
C VAL A 123 -10.61 -14.07 22.88
N GLU A 124 -10.95 -15.07 23.70
CA GLU A 124 -10.08 -15.53 24.80
C GLU A 124 -8.80 -16.16 24.26
N ALA A 125 -8.91 -17.11 23.32
CA ALA A 125 -7.75 -17.77 22.74
C ALA A 125 -6.87 -16.76 21.98
N PHE A 126 -7.48 -15.83 21.23
CA PHE A 126 -6.77 -14.75 20.57
C PHE A 126 -6.00 -13.87 21.56
N ALA A 127 -6.63 -13.48 22.68
CA ALA A 127 -6.00 -12.66 23.71
C ALA A 127 -4.80 -13.39 24.35
N VAL A 128 -4.90 -14.70 24.59
CA VAL A 128 -3.80 -15.51 25.14
C VAL A 128 -2.63 -15.55 24.17
N ILE A 129 -2.88 -15.84 22.87
CA ILE A 129 -1.83 -15.87 21.84
C ILE A 129 -1.16 -14.49 21.75
N ARG A 130 -1.95 -13.42 21.62
CA ARG A 130 -1.45 -12.05 21.55
C ARG A 130 -0.58 -11.68 22.74
N GLU A 131 -1.04 -11.96 23.96
CA GLU A 131 -0.30 -11.61 25.17
C GLU A 131 0.99 -12.43 25.33
N ALA A 132 0.98 -13.71 24.92
CA ALA A 132 2.18 -14.53 24.90
C ALA A 132 3.24 -13.96 23.94
N MET A 133 2.83 -13.56 22.74
CA MET A 133 3.71 -12.93 21.76
C MET A 133 4.25 -11.59 22.28
N ARG A 134 3.39 -10.77 22.90
CA ARG A 134 3.78 -9.47 23.48
C ARG A 134 4.86 -9.64 24.56
N LYS A 135 4.67 -10.58 25.50
CA LYS A 135 5.64 -10.85 26.58
C LYS A 135 6.98 -11.35 26.06
N LYS A 136 6.99 -12.05 24.94
CA LYS A 136 8.22 -12.60 24.35
C LYS A 136 8.88 -11.68 23.35
N GLY A 137 8.19 -10.62 22.87
CA GLY A 137 8.69 -9.73 21.85
C GLY A 137 8.97 -10.40 20.49
N MET A 138 8.22 -11.47 20.19
CA MET A 138 8.44 -12.30 19.01
C MET A 138 7.36 -12.07 17.95
N VAL A 139 7.74 -12.28 16.70
CA VAL A 139 6.88 -12.32 15.52
C VAL A 139 6.59 -13.79 15.21
N ALA A 140 5.33 -14.13 14.97
CA ALA A 140 4.95 -15.46 14.54
C ALA A 140 5.07 -15.56 13.01
N ILE A 141 5.70 -16.64 12.53
CA ILE A 141 5.73 -17.01 11.12
C ILE A 141 4.78 -18.15 10.91
N GLY A 142 3.95 -18.02 9.87
CA GLY A 142 2.96 -19.04 9.54
C GLY A 142 2.67 -19.08 8.05
N ARG A 143 1.73 -19.96 7.71
CA ARG A 143 1.23 -20.11 6.34
C ARG A 143 -0.29 -20.02 6.31
N LEU A 144 -0.81 -19.50 5.22
CA LEU A 144 -2.24 -19.50 4.92
C LEU A 144 -2.46 -19.66 3.42
N VAL A 145 -3.62 -20.20 3.07
CA VAL A 145 -4.08 -20.20 1.67
C VAL A 145 -4.99 -18.99 1.47
N MET A 146 -4.56 -18.08 0.60
CA MET A 146 -5.30 -16.89 0.20
C MET A 146 -5.36 -16.79 -1.32
N SER A 147 -6.56 -16.59 -1.87
CA SER A 147 -6.76 -16.50 -3.34
C SER A 147 -6.14 -17.68 -4.11
N THR A 148 -6.37 -18.90 -3.61
CA THR A 148 -5.90 -20.19 -4.18
C THR A 148 -4.38 -20.45 -4.11
N ARG A 149 -3.62 -19.59 -3.44
CA ARG A 149 -2.17 -19.75 -3.26
C ARG A 149 -1.81 -19.81 -1.78
N GLU A 150 -0.87 -20.68 -1.46
CA GLU A 150 -0.21 -20.63 -0.15
C GLU A 150 0.69 -19.40 -0.08
N ARG A 151 0.62 -18.71 1.05
CA ARG A 151 1.47 -17.57 1.36
C ARG A 151 2.09 -17.73 2.72
N ILE A 152 3.35 -17.36 2.83
CA ILE A 152 4.03 -17.19 4.11
C ILE A 152 3.56 -15.86 4.70
N CYS A 153 3.34 -15.82 5.99
CA CYS A 153 2.98 -14.59 6.69
C CYS A 153 3.75 -14.41 7.99
N ALA A 154 3.95 -13.16 8.36
CA ALA A 154 4.44 -12.74 9.65
C ALA A 154 3.30 -12.08 10.42
N ILE A 155 3.14 -12.43 11.70
CA ILE A 155 2.13 -11.85 12.58
C ILE A 155 2.84 -11.12 13.70
N GLU A 156 2.56 -9.83 13.84
CA GLU A 156 3.15 -8.92 14.82
C GLU A 156 2.08 -8.40 15.80
N ILE A 157 2.55 -7.91 16.92
CA ILE A 157 1.71 -7.14 17.84
C ILE A 157 1.51 -5.75 17.28
N GLU A 158 0.26 -5.32 17.20
CA GLU A 158 -0.13 -3.96 16.89
C GLU A 158 -1.07 -3.47 17.98
N GLU A 159 -0.81 -2.30 18.55
CA GLU A 159 -1.59 -1.67 19.62
C GLU A 159 -2.60 -2.59 20.35
N ALA A 160 -3.87 -2.58 19.90
CA ALA A 160 -4.94 -3.39 20.48
C ALA A 160 -5.17 -4.75 19.78
N GLY A 161 -4.47 -5.04 18.66
CA GLY A 161 -4.70 -6.20 17.79
C GLY A 161 -3.43 -6.96 17.42
N LEU A 162 -3.51 -7.62 16.30
CA LEU A 162 -2.39 -8.24 15.59
C LEU A 162 -2.37 -7.72 14.15
N LEU A 163 -1.19 -7.48 13.62
CA LEU A 163 -0.95 -7.19 12.22
C LEU A 163 -0.37 -8.45 11.56
N MET A 164 -1.00 -8.93 10.53
CA MET A 164 -0.48 -10.00 9.69
C MET A 164 0.02 -9.40 8.38
N THR A 165 1.26 -9.64 8.03
CA THR A 165 1.82 -9.21 6.74
C THR A 165 2.22 -10.44 5.94
N THR A 166 1.80 -10.52 4.67
CA THR A 166 2.31 -11.55 3.76
C THR A 166 3.80 -11.33 3.51
N LEU A 167 4.54 -12.41 3.37
CA LEU A 167 5.97 -12.34 3.08
C LEU A 167 6.25 -12.83 1.66
N ARG A 168 7.23 -12.19 1.02
CA ARG A 168 7.82 -12.67 -0.24
C ARG A 168 8.61 -13.94 -0.01
N THR A 169 8.69 -14.77 -1.03
CA THR A 169 9.60 -15.92 -1.04
C THR A 169 11.04 -15.47 -1.34
N ALA A 170 12.01 -16.33 -1.07
CA ALA A 170 13.41 -16.04 -1.38
C ALA A 170 13.66 -15.80 -2.88
N GLU A 171 12.85 -16.42 -3.74
CA GLU A 171 12.95 -16.29 -5.20
C GLU A 171 12.41 -14.95 -5.71
N GLU A 172 11.53 -14.29 -4.95
CA GLU A 172 10.97 -12.98 -5.29
C GLU A 172 11.89 -11.82 -4.87
N VAL A 173 12.87 -12.08 -4.00
CA VAL A 173 13.80 -11.07 -3.49
C VAL A 173 15.13 -11.19 -4.25
N ARG A 174 15.50 -10.12 -4.94
CA ARG A 174 16.78 -10.06 -5.67
C ARG A 174 17.93 -9.77 -4.72
N ASP A 175 19.05 -10.46 -4.91
CA ASP A 175 20.28 -10.15 -4.20
C ASP A 175 20.87 -8.84 -4.75
N VAL A 176 21.36 -7.98 -3.84
CA VAL A 176 22.09 -6.76 -4.21
C VAL A 176 23.36 -7.07 -5.01
N ALA A 177 23.95 -8.26 -4.82
CA ALA A 177 25.12 -8.70 -5.58
C ALA A 177 24.82 -8.90 -7.08
N GLU A 178 23.56 -9.04 -7.48
CA GLU A 178 23.14 -9.11 -8.90
C GLU A 178 23.10 -7.71 -9.56
N MET A 179 23.17 -6.65 -8.77
CA MET A 179 23.11 -5.27 -9.28
C MET A 179 24.50 -4.83 -9.76
N PRO A 180 24.58 -4.00 -10.82
CA PRO A 180 25.85 -3.46 -11.28
C PRO A 180 26.47 -2.59 -10.16
N ALA A 181 27.55 -3.12 -9.56
CA ALA A 181 28.25 -2.41 -8.50
C ALA A 181 29.21 -1.37 -9.09
N THR A 182 29.00 -0.10 -8.76
CA THR A 182 30.01 0.94 -9.01
C THR A 182 30.80 1.16 -7.72
N PRO A 183 32.13 0.96 -7.74
CA PRO A 183 32.94 1.24 -6.56
C PRO A 183 32.81 2.70 -6.14
N LEU A 184 32.42 2.93 -4.90
CA LEU A 184 32.31 4.29 -4.37
C LEU A 184 33.70 4.80 -3.94
N PRO A 185 34.13 6.00 -4.39
CA PRO A 185 35.36 6.61 -3.93
C PRO A 185 35.24 7.01 -2.46
N LYS A 186 36.37 7.11 -1.76
CA LYS A 186 36.37 7.69 -0.42
C LYS A 186 35.94 9.16 -0.50
N PRO A 187 34.96 9.59 0.30
CA PRO A 187 34.53 10.98 0.29
C PRO A 187 35.61 11.93 0.83
N ASP A 188 35.62 13.15 0.31
CA ASP A 188 36.45 14.22 0.87
C ASP A 188 35.97 14.57 2.30
N PRO A 189 36.88 14.65 3.31
CA PRO A 189 36.48 14.90 4.70
C PRO A 189 35.72 16.21 4.90
N GLN A 190 36.05 17.28 4.13
CA GLN A 190 35.33 18.54 4.25
C GLN A 190 33.94 18.50 3.69
N MET A 191 33.75 17.79 2.58
CA MET A 191 32.42 17.54 2.00
C MET A 191 31.55 16.69 2.94
N LEU A 192 32.14 15.65 3.54
CA LEU A 192 31.48 14.78 4.50
C LEU A 192 30.97 15.59 5.70
N ALA A 193 31.83 16.40 6.32
CA ALA A 193 31.45 17.24 7.47
C ALA A 193 30.34 18.24 7.16
N ILE A 194 30.26 18.75 5.91
CA ILE A 194 29.14 19.63 5.49
C ILE A 194 27.87 18.81 5.32
N ALA A 195 27.97 17.65 4.71
CA ALA A 195 26.81 16.76 4.51
C ALA A 195 26.22 16.28 5.85
N GLU A 196 27.07 15.92 6.82
CA GLU A 196 26.65 15.56 8.17
C GLU A 196 25.83 16.66 8.84
N LYS A 197 26.29 17.92 8.76
CA LYS A 197 25.54 19.06 9.29
C LYS A 197 24.18 19.27 8.61
N ILE A 198 24.08 19.04 7.30
CA ILE A 198 22.82 19.11 6.57
C ILE A 198 21.86 18.01 7.05
N VAL A 199 22.37 16.78 7.23
CA VAL A 199 21.61 15.65 7.78
C VAL A 199 21.09 15.98 9.17
N GLU A 200 21.95 16.51 10.07
CA GLU A 200 21.55 16.92 11.41
C GLU A 200 20.48 18.02 11.41
N GLN A 201 20.60 19.02 10.53
CA GLN A 201 19.61 20.10 10.39
C GLN A 201 18.25 19.63 9.85
N GLN A 202 18.24 18.56 9.06
CA GLN A 202 17.03 17.99 8.47
C GLN A 202 16.52 16.77 9.23
N ALA A 203 17.21 16.38 10.32
CA ALA A 203 16.75 15.28 11.16
C ALA A 203 15.39 15.64 11.82
N GLY A 204 14.46 14.70 11.79
CA GLY A 204 13.13 14.88 12.34
C GLY A 204 12.41 13.55 12.54
N THR A 205 11.19 13.61 13.03
CA THR A 205 10.29 12.46 13.13
C THR A 205 9.54 12.29 11.82
N PHE A 206 9.34 11.05 11.42
CA PHE A 206 8.49 10.74 10.26
C PHE A 206 7.02 10.93 10.65
N ASP A 207 6.34 11.89 10.01
CA ASP A 207 4.89 12.04 10.07
C ASP A 207 4.32 11.76 8.67
N PRO A 208 3.51 10.71 8.50
CA PRO A 208 2.87 10.43 7.22
C PRO A 208 2.02 11.59 6.68
N ALA A 209 1.49 12.45 7.56
CA ALA A 209 0.68 13.61 7.17
C ALA A 209 1.48 14.71 6.44
N ASP A 210 2.80 14.72 6.58
CA ASP A 210 3.68 15.65 5.86
C ASP A 210 3.85 15.27 4.37
N PHE A 211 3.54 14.02 4.02
CA PHE A 211 3.72 13.47 2.67
C PHE A 211 2.38 13.41 1.93
N VAL A 212 2.05 14.50 1.26
CA VAL A 212 0.84 14.59 0.44
C VAL A 212 1.15 14.19 -0.99
N ASP A 213 0.28 13.36 -1.60
CA ASP A 213 0.37 13.05 -3.02
C ASP A 213 0.00 14.30 -3.86
N ARG A 214 1.05 15.02 -4.29
CA ARG A 214 0.91 16.24 -5.08
C ARG A 214 0.28 15.99 -6.45
N TYR A 215 0.49 14.80 -7.02
CA TYR A 215 -0.11 14.44 -8.30
C TYR A 215 -1.61 14.24 -8.15
N GLU A 216 -2.03 13.48 -7.14
CA GLU A 216 -3.44 13.22 -6.85
C GLU A 216 -4.19 14.53 -6.56
N ASP A 217 -3.60 15.43 -5.76
CA ASP A 217 -4.18 16.75 -5.47
C ASP A 217 -4.30 17.62 -6.74
N ALA A 218 -3.27 17.64 -7.58
CA ALA A 218 -3.29 18.37 -8.85
C ALA A 218 -4.34 17.80 -9.81
N LEU A 219 -4.46 16.47 -9.86
CA LEU A 219 -5.43 15.76 -10.66
C LEU A 219 -6.88 16.06 -10.24
N ARG A 220 -7.16 16.03 -8.94
CA ARG A 220 -8.46 16.42 -8.38
C ARG A 220 -8.80 17.87 -8.68
N ALA A 221 -7.81 18.77 -8.55
CA ALA A 221 -7.98 20.17 -8.90
C ALA A 221 -8.28 20.37 -10.39
N LEU A 222 -7.60 19.63 -11.25
CA LEU A 222 -7.83 19.61 -12.70
C LEU A 222 -9.24 19.15 -13.06
N ILE A 223 -9.70 18.06 -12.46
CA ILE A 223 -11.06 17.52 -12.64
C ILE A 223 -12.10 18.56 -12.25
N GLU A 224 -11.94 19.22 -11.10
CA GLU A 224 -12.86 20.27 -10.64
C GLU A 224 -12.84 21.52 -11.56
N GLN A 225 -11.69 21.89 -12.11
CA GLN A 225 -11.61 22.98 -13.08
C GLN A 225 -12.36 22.64 -14.39
N LYS A 226 -12.13 21.44 -14.92
CA LYS A 226 -12.82 20.95 -16.12
C LYS A 226 -14.33 20.84 -15.93
N LYS A 227 -14.77 20.36 -14.76
CA LYS A 227 -16.18 20.26 -14.38
C LYS A 227 -16.87 21.64 -14.35
N LYS A 228 -16.12 22.68 -14.02
CA LYS A 228 -16.60 24.09 -14.01
C LYS A 228 -16.42 24.80 -15.37
N GLY A 229 -16.00 24.11 -16.44
CA GLY A 229 -15.80 24.68 -17.77
C GLY A 229 -14.64 25.69 -17.86
N ARG A 230 -13.71 25.67 -16.90
CA ARG A 230 -12.59 26.62 -16.89
C ARG A 230 -11.42 26.09 -17.71
N PRO A 231 -10.72 26.96 -18.49
CA PRO A 231 -9.54 26.54 -19.23
C PRO A 231 -8.42 26.12 -18.25
N VAL A 232 -7.86 24.94 -18.50
CA VAL A 232 -6.74 24.41 -17.72
C VAL A 232 -5.47 25.13 -18.18
N ARG A 233 -4.81 25.84 -17.28
CA ARG A 233 -3.46 26.33 -17.49
C ARG A 233 -2.50 25.24 -17.06
N PRO A 234 -1.51 24.83 -17.89
CA PRO A 234 -0.45 23.92 -17.45
C PRO A 234 0.21 24.53 -16.22
N ALA A 235 0.38 23.71 -15.17
CA ALA A 235 1.26 24.10 -14.08
C ALA A 235 2.64 24.37 -14.68
N ALA A 236 3.22 25.52 -14.37
CA ALA A 236 4.59 25.81 -14.75
C ALA A 236 5.47 24.73 -14.07
N VAL A 237 6.03 23.84 -14.87
CA VAL A 237 7.07 22.93 -14.42
C VAL A 237 8.27 23.81 -14.12
N ALA A 238 8.56 24.02 -12.85
CA ALA A 238 9.85 24.57 -12.47
C ALA A 238 10.90 23.54 -12.90
N ASN A 239 11.48 23.73 -14.06
CA ASN A 239 12.66 22.99 -14.47
C ASN A 239 13.80 23.46 -13.56
N ASP A 240 13.99 22.74 -12.48
CA ASP A 240 15.17 22.87 -11.63
C ASP A 240 16.31 22.05 -12.29
N ASP A 241 16.69 22.46 -13.49
CA ASP A 241 17.90 22.01 -14.20
C ASP A 241 19.12 22.61 -13.51
N THR A 242 19.26 22.36 -12.21
CA THR A 242 20.51 22.62 -11.51
C THR A 242 21.53 21.58 -11.95
N LYS A 243 22.22 21.86 -13.04
CA LYS A 243 23.51 21.25 -13.31
C LYS A 243 24.37 21.53 -12.09
N VAL A 244 24.60 20.51 -11.26
CA VAL A 244 25.52 20.60 -10.13
C VAL A 244 26.92 20.71 -10.73
N VAL A 245 27.35 21.94 -11.01
CA VAL A 245 28.67 22.24 -11.58
C VAL A 245 29.76 22.16 -10.52
N ASP A 246 29.40 22.38 -9.25
CA ASP A 246 30.31 22.31 -8.11
C ASP A 246 29.55 21.79 -6.87
N LEU A 247 29.83 20.53 -6.52
CA LEU A 247 29.21 19.87 -5.36
C LEU A 247 29.50 20.62 -4.04
N MET A 248 30.74 21.14 -3.86
CA MET A 248 31.10 21.87 -2.67
C MET A 248 30.33 23.20 -2.55
N ALA A 249 30.15 23.92 -3.66
CA ALA A 249 29.38 25.15 -3.66
C ALA A 249 27.86 24.88 -3.44
N ALA A 250 27.36 23.78 -3.93
CA ALA A 250 25.97 23.33 -3.70
C ALA A 250 25.74 22.98 -2.22
N LEU A 251 26.61 22.18 -1.61
CA LEU A 251 26.55 21.81 -0.20
C LEU A 251 26.65 23.05 0.71
N LYS A 252 27.60 23.99 0.44
CA LYS A 252 27.72 25.23 1.21
C LYS A 252 26.50 26.15 1.10
N ARG A 253 25.80 26.18 -0.05
CA ARG A 253 24.53 26.93 -0.23
C ARG A 253 23.41 26.28 0.59
N SER A 254 23.28 24.96 0.54
CA SER A 254 22.28 24.22 1.31
C SER A 254 22.44 24.43 2.82
N LEU A 255 23.68 24.43 3.33
CA LEU A 255 24.00 24.68 4.74
C LEU A 255 23.65 26.12 5.20
N LYS A 256 23.74 27.12 4.30
CA LYS A 256 23.43 28.52 4.63
C LYS A 256 21.94 28.84 4.62
N GLY A 257 21.06 27.87 4.48
CA GLY A 257 19.62 28.09 4.48
C GLY A 257 19.12 28.82 3.22
N GLY A 258 19.71 28.50 2.07
CA GLY A 258 19.14 28.91 0.78
C GLY A 258 17.75 28.33 0.66
N ASP A 259 16.74 29.18 0.64
CA ASP A 259 15.31 28.89 0.57
C ASP A 259 14.99 27.77 -0.43
N ALA A 260 14.85 26.54 0.08
CA ALA A 260 13.86 25.68 -0.49
C ALA A 260 12.49 26.29 -0.08
N PRO A 261 11.57 26.58 -1.00
CA PRO A 261 10.27 27.10 -0.61
C PRO A 261 9.63 26.08 0.33
N ALA A 262 9.51 26.45 1.60
CA ALA A 262 8.80 25.66 2.58
C ALA A 262 7.40 25.33 2.00
N PRO A 263 6.91 24.08 2.13
CA PRO A 263 5.57 23.75 1.71
C PRO A 263 4.63 24.71 2.43
N ALA A 264 3.91 25.53 1.66
CA ALA A 264 3.02 26.57 2.19
C ALA A 264 2.05 25.92 3.17
N ARG A 265 2.24 26.17 4.46
CA ARG A 265 1.28 25.85 5.52
C ARG A 265 -0.01 26.62 5.22
N ARG A 266 -0.89 26.02 4.44
CA ARG A 266 -2.28 26.45 4.36
C ARG A 266 -2.97 26.00 5.63
N THR A 267 -2.91 26.84 6.66
CA THR A 267 -3.85 26.77 7.77
C THR A 267 -5.26 26.95 7.19
N LYS A 268 -5.95 25.84 6.95
CA LYS A 268 -7.41 25.87 6.76
C LYS A 268 -8.03 26.16 8.11
N SER A 269 -8.31 27.46 8.37
CA SER A 269 -9.25 27.83 9.39
C SER A 269 -10.63 27.31 8.95
N PHE A 270 -11.13 26.31 9.64
CA PHE A 270 -12.52 25.90 9.54
C PHE A 270 -13.39 27.05 10.10
N PRO A 271 -14.39 27.54 9.37
CA PRO A 271 -15.34 28.48 9.96
C PRO A 271 -16.15 27.72 11.01
N THR A 272 -15.96 28.09 12.27
CA THR A 272 -16.84 27.69 13.37
C THR A 272 -18.25 28.17 13.07
N ARG A 273 -19.13 27.21 12.81
CA ARG A 273 -20.56 27.44 12.66
C ARG A 273 -21.10 28.00 13.99
N ARG A 274 -21.31 29.33 14.06
CA ARG A 274 -22.00 29.96 15.16
C ARG A 274 -23.42 29.38 15.26
N ALA A 275 -23.70 28.69 16.35
CA ALA A 275 -25.05 28.27 16.68
C ALA A 275 -25.92 29.52 16.89
N SER A 276 -26.92 29.71 16.06
CA SER A 276 -27.96 30.69 16.23
C SER A 276 -28.91 30.25 17.35
N ALA A 277 -28.98 31.03 18.41
CA ALA A 277 -29.93 30.84 19.50
C ALA A 277 -31.39 31.00 19.00
N PRO A 278 -32.35 30.21 19.55
CA PRO A 278 -33.75 30.36 19.17
C PRO A 278 -34.37 31.63 19.75
N LYS A 279 -34.98 32.46 18.90
CA LYS A 279 -35.80 33.60 19.30
C LYS A 279 -37.04 33.08 20.02
N ARG A 280 -37.18 33.45 21.30
CA ARG A 280 -38.44 33.36 22.07
C ARG A 280 -39.48 34.26 21.42
N GLY A 281 -40.52 33.66 20.89
CA GLY A 281 -41.74 34.37 20.48
C GLY A 281 -42.57 34.75 21.69
N GLY A 282 -42.75 36.06 21.89
CA GLY A 282 -43.67 36.59 22.88
C GLY A 282 -45.12 36.40 22.47
N ARG A 283 -45.89 35.81 23.37
CA ARG A 283 -47.38 35.86 23.33
C ARG A 283 -47.83 37.28 23.56
N ARG A 284 -48.72 37.76 22.71
CA ARG A 284 -49.68 38.82 23.06
C ARG A 284 -51.07 38.29 22.86
N ALA A 285 -51.84 38.47 23.94
CA ALA A 285 -53.27 38.22 23.99
C ALA A 285 -54.06 39.42 23.38
N ALA A 286 -55.10 39.13 22.69
CA ALA A 286 -56.44 39.69 22.76
C ALA A 286 -57.38 38.83 21.90
#